data_3edfcfd584a46523c56cf2e156625978
#
_entry.id   3edfcfd584a46523c56cf2e156625978
#
_cell.length_a   1.000
_cell.length_b   1.000
_cell.length_c   1.000
_cell.angle_alpha   90.00
_cell.angle_beta   90.00
_cell.angle_gamma   90.00
#
_symmetry.space_group_name_H-M   'P 1'
#
loop_
_entity.id
_entity.type
_entity.pdbx_description
1 polymer ?
#
loop_
_entity_poly.entity_id
_entity_poly.type
_entity_poly.pdbx_seq_one_letter_code
_entity_poly.pdbx_strand_id
1 'polypeptide(L)'
;LITFAGHYFSRIIIMINRALVRSRVLQQAYVYYHRDDADIQSAEKELLNSLEQTYDLYLYYLLLVPELTRLHAEALEANKNKHLATEKDKNPNLRMVRNRLAEKIESCRPLWVRAEQNALNWRSEEAFLRRLLKKIHLSETFTRYMRSDATDDFEADRLFWNELMRDIILPDEELAEVMEEHSIFWDNQIQLIEKIETEEAPDIEEVEQSVRQAVADGN
;
A
#
# COMPACT_ATOMS: atom_id res chain seq x y z
N LEU A 1 9.62 -7.95 17.28
CA LEU A 1 8.97 -6.74 16.73
C LEU A 1 9.82 -6.10 15.61
N ILE A 2 11.14 -5.95 15.83
CA ILE A 2 12.10 -5.39 14.84
C ILE A 2 12.26 -6.32 13.63
N THR A 3 12.21 -7.63 13.80
CA THR A 3 12.36 -8.63 12.74
C THR A 3 11.18 -8.66 11.77
N PHE A 4 9.97 -8.34 12.21
CA PHE A 4 8.78 -8.39 11.36
C PHE A 4 8.61 -7.11 10.51
N ALA A 5 8.85 -5.95 11.12
CA ALA A 5 8.99 -4.69 10.36
C ALA A 5 10.18 -4.79 9.40
N GLY A 6 11.30 -5.42 9.83
CA GLY A 6 12.46 -5.70 8.98
C GLY A 6 12.13 -6.61 7.79
N HIS A 7 11.25 -7.60 7.94
CA HIS A 7 10.85 -8.47 6.83
C HIS A 7 9.95 -7.74 5.81
N TYR A 8 9.03 -6.88 6.29
CA TYR A 8 8.26 -5.98 5.42
C TYR A 8 9.15 -4.88 4.82
N PHE A 9 10.06 -4.29 5.60
CA PHE A 9 11.06 -3.34 5.10
C PHE A 9 11.99 -3.97 4.06
N SER A 10 12.43 -5.22 4.25
CA SER A 10 13.21 -5.96 3.24
C SER A 10 12.42 -6.19 1.95
N ARG A 11 11.12 -6.51 2.02
CA ARG A 11 10.27 -6.63 0.83
C ARG A 11 10.08 -5.30 0.11
N ILE A 12 10.06 -4.17 0.81
CA ILE A 12 9.98 -2.82 0.22
C ILE A 12 11.28 -2.45 -0.50
N ILE A 13 12.44 -2.79 0.05
CA ILE A 13 13.73 -2.64 -0.62
C ILE A 13 13.81 -3.55 -1.86
N ILE A 14 13.19 -4.73 -1.80
CA ILE A 14 13.02 -5.65 -2.94
C ILE A 14 12.03 -5.08 -3.99
N MET A 15 11.05 -4.25 -3.58
CA MET A 15 10.14 -3.56 -4.50
C MET A 15 10.84 -2.51 -5.38
N ILE A 16 11.97 -1.96 -4.96
CA ILE A 16 12.85 -1.18 -5.83
C ILE A 16 13.64 -2.19 -6.68
N ASN A 17 12.91 -2.88 -7.57
CA ASN A 17 13.53 -3.83 -8.46
C ASN A 17 14.41 -3.13 -9.50
N ARG A 18 15.35 -3.87 -10.11
CA ARG A 18 16.28 -3.32 -11.12
C ARG A 18 15.54 -2.67 -12.29
N ALA A 19 14.35 -3.12 -12.65
CA ALA A 19 13.56 -2.56 -13.74
C ALA A 19 13.06 -1.16 -13.38
N LEU A 20 12.55 -0.95 -12.16
CA LEU A 20 12.15 0.37 -11.67
C LEU A 20 13.32 1.35 -11.64
N VAL A 21 14.45 0.94 -11.04
CA VAL A 21 15.65 1.80 -10.98
C VAL A 21 16.12 2.16 -12.38
N ARG A 22 16.19 1.20 -13.31
CA ARG A 22 16.57 1.46 -14.72
C ARG A 22 15.61 2.41 -15.40
N SER A 23 14.31 2.23 -15.20
CA SER A 23 13.30 3.15 -15.77
C SER A 23 13.47 4.57 -15.23
N ARG A 24 13.69 4.73 -13.93
CA ARG A 24 13.94 6.05 -13.32
C ARG A 24 15.25 6.68 -13.78
N VAL A 25 16.32 5.88 -13.89
CA VAL A 25 17.60 6.37 -14.45
C VAL A 25 17.43 6.84 -15.88
N LEU A 26 16.71 6.09 -16.73
CA LEU A 26 16.44 6.50 -18.11
C LEU A 26 15.61 7.79 -18.18
N GLN A 27 14.57 7.92 -17.39
CA GLN A 27 13.75 9.13 -17.30
C GLN A 27 14.61 10.32 -16.88
N GLN A 28 15.42 10.16 -15.84
CA GLN A 28 16.28 11.22 -15.34
C GLN A 28 17.40 11.58 -16.33
N ALA A 29 18.00 10.60 -17.00
CA ALA A 29 18.99 10.83 -18.04
C ALA A 29 18.37 11.59 -19.23
N TYR A 30 17.15 11.24 -19.65
CA TYR A 30 16.44 11.98 -20.68
C TYR A 30 16.22 13.45 -20.30
N VAL A 31 15.74 13.73 -19.09
CA VAL A 31 15.56 15.09 -18.57
C VAL A 31 16.90 15.83 -18.50
N TYR A 32 17.96 15.16 -18.03
CA TYR A 32 19.30 15.73 -17.96
C TYR A 32 19.82 16.17 -19.34
N TYR A 33 19.68 15.32 -20.36
CA TYR A 33 20.15 15.65 -21.72
C TYR A 33 19.35 16.74 -22.42
N HIS A 34 18.13 17.04 -21.97
CA HIS A 34 17.28 18.07 -22.58
C HIS A 34 17.27 19.40 -21.80
N ARG A 35 18.03 19.50 -20.72
CA ARG A 35 18.22 20.72 -19.95
C ARG A 35 19.56 21.35 -20.24
N ASP A 36 19.56 22.64 -20.65
CA ASP A 36 20.77 23.41 -20.97
C ASP A 36 21.63 23.70 -19.73
N ASP A 37 21.04 23.70 -18.52
CA ASP A 37 21.66 24.00 -17.24
C ASP A 37 21.79 22.75 -16.33
N ALA A 38 21.88 21.56 -16.92
CA ALA A 38 21.85 20.31 -16.19
C ALA A 38 23.12 20.10 -15.36
N ASP A 39 22.94 19.95 -14.06
CA ASP A 39 23.97 19.55 -13.09
C ASP A 39 23.78 18.10 -12.65
N ILE A 40 24.87 17.32 -12.69
CA ILE A 40 24.86 15.90 -12.36
C ILE A 40 24.43 15.65 -10.92
N GLN A 41 24.82 16.53 -9.98
CA GLN A 41 24.44 16.38 -8.55
C GLN A 41 22.94 16.63 -8.35
N SER A 42 22.37 17.57 -9.07
CA SER A 42 20.92 17.80 -9.08
C SER A 42 20.17 16.62 -9.68
N ALA A 43 20.68 16.03 -10.77
CA ALA A 43 20.06 14.86 -11.40
C ALA A 43 20.10 13.63 -10.47
N GLU A 44 21.21 13.40 -9.75
CA GLU A 44 21.31 12.34 -8.74
C GLU A 44 20.31 12.54 -7.61
N LYS A 45 20.20 13.76 -7.09
CA LYS A 45 19.25 14.09 -6.04
C LYS A 45 17.80 13.90 -6.47
N GLU A 46 17.45 14.29 -7.71
CA GLU A 46 16.13 14.08 -8.28
C GLU A 46 15.81 12.60 -8.47
N LEU A 47 16.80 11.78 -8.87
CA LEU A 47 16.67 10.33 -8.95
C LEU A 47 16.36 9.71 -7.58
N LEU A 48 17.14 10.05 -6.56
CA LEU A 48 16.93 9.56 -5.18
C LEU A 48 15.54 9.98 -4.67
N ASN A 49 15.13 11.21 -4.88
CA ASN A 49 13.80 11.70 -4.54
C ASN A 49 12.69 10.87 -5.22
N SER A 50 12.86 10.51 -6.48
CA SER A 50 11.87 9.72 -7.22
C SER A 50 11.71 8.31 -6.65
N LEU A 51 12.80 7.72 -6.13
CA LEU A 51 12.77 6.42 -5.44
C LEU A 51 12.10 6.53 -4.05
N GLU A 52 12.36 7.61 -3.31
CA GLU A 52 11.68 7.87 -2.04
C GLU A 52 10.17 8.06 -2.21
N GLN A 53 9.74 8.73 -3.27
CA GLN A 53 8.31 8.89 -3.59
C GLN A 53 7.62 7.57 -3.93
N THR A 54 8.33 6.62 -4.53
CA THR A 54 7.81 5.26 -4.74
C THR A 54 7.55 4.55 -3.42
N TYR A 55 8.44 4.74 -2.45
CA TYR A 55 8.24 4.23 -1.10
C TYR A 55 7.04 4.89 -0.39
N ASP A 56 6.90 6.20 -0.52
CA ASP A 56 5.78 6.94 0.06
C ASP A 56 4.43 6.51 -0.56
N LEU A 57 4.38 6.24 -1.85
CA LEU A 57 3.22 5.65 -2.51
C LEU A 57 2.83 4.30 -1.89
N TYR A 58 3.80 3.42 -1.69
CA TYR A 58 3.53 2.14 -1.03
C TYR A 58 2.98 2.31 0.40
N LEU A 59 3.56 3.23 1.18
CA LEU A 59 3.04 3.55 2.51
C LEU A 59 1.61 4.09 2.43
N TYR A 60 1.32 4.92 1.44
CA TYR A 60 -0.02 5.46 1.22
C TYR A 60 -1.05 4.36 0.98
N TYR A 61 -0.71 3.34 0.17
CA TYR A 61 -1.56 2.16 0.00
C TYR A 61 -1.72 1.35 1.30
N LEU A 62 -0.65 1.17 2.07
CA LEU A 62 -0.75 0.46 3.36
C LEU A 62 -1.69 1.17 4.33
N LEU A 63 -1.75 2.50 4.31
CA LEU A 63 -2.65 3.28 5.16
C LEU A 63 -4.13 3.11 4.80
N LEU A 64 -4.47 2.59 3.60
CA LEU A 64 -5.85 2.22 3.27
C LEU A 64 -6.41 1.16 4.21
N VAL A 65 -5.58 0.21 4.63
CA VAL A 65 -6.01 -0.91 5.47
C VAL A 65 -6.61 -0.44 6.81
N PRO A 66 -5.90 0.33 7.66
CA PRO A 66 -6.47 0.84 8.90
C PRO A 66 -7.60 1.84 8.66
N GLU A 67 -7.53 2.69 7.62
CA GLU A 67 -8.59 3.66 7.35
C GLU A 67 -9.91 3.01 6.92
N LEU A 68 -9.88 2.03 6.02
CA LEU A 68 -11.07 1.28 5.64
C LEU A 68 -11.62 0.45 6.81
N THR A 69 -10.75 -0.10 7.66
CA THR A 69 -11.14 -0.80 8.89
C THR A 69 -11.85 0.14 9.86
N ARG A 70 -11.32 1.34 10.07
CA ARG A 70 -11.91 2.39 10.90
C ARG A 70 -13.29 2.81 10.38
N LEU A 71 -13.41 3.10 9.08
CA LEU A 71 -14.69 3.47 8.46
C LEU A 71 -15.72 2.35 8.54
N HIS A 72 -15.28 1.08 8.44
CA HIS A 72 -16.17 -0.07 8.65
C HIS A 72 -16.66 -0.13 10.10
N ALA A 73 -15.79 0.07 11.09
CA ALA A 73 -16.17 0.14 12.50
C ALA A 73 -17.17 1.26 12.78
N GLU A 74 -16.95 2.46 12.24
CA GLU A 74 -17.89 3.58 12.35
C GLU A 74 -19.26 3.27 11.72
N ALA A 75 -19.27 2.61 10.57
CA ALA A 75 -20.51 2.19 9.91
C ALA A 75 -21.30 1.17 10.76
N LEU A 76 -20.61 0.23 11.41
CA LEU A 76 -21.26 -0.72 12.33
C LEU A 76 -21.85 0.00 13.56
N GLU A 77 -21.11 0.93 14.15
CA GLU A 77 -21.60 1.69 15.31
C GLU A 77 -22.78 2.61 14.92
N ALA A 78 -22.73 3.24 13.76
CA ALA A 78 -23.85 4.02 13.23
C ALA A 78 -25.10 3.16 13.01
N ASN A 79 -24.95 1.93 12.50
CA ASN A 79 -26.05 0.98 12.33
C ASN A 79 -26.67 0.54 13.64
N LYS A 80 -25.84 0.27 14.67
CA LYS A 80 -26.28 -0.11 16.01
C LYS A 80 -27.14 0.98 16.68
N ASN A 81 -26.81 2.24 16.40
CA ASN A 81 -27.51 3.41 16.98
C ASN A 81 -28.72 3.89 16.16
N LYS A 82 -29.12 3.18 15.10
CA LYS A 82 -30.35 3.50 14.34
C LYS A 82 -31.59 3.29 15.18
N HIS A 83 -32.60 4.13 14.96
CA HIS A 83 -33.89 4.05 15.65
C HIS A 83 -34.59 2.67 15.49
N LEU A 84 -34.39 1.99 14.36
CA LEU A 84 -34.90 0.65 14.06
C LEU A 84 -33.76 -0.34 13.83
N ALA A 85 -32.81 -0.41 14.75
CA ALA A 85 -31.71 -1.35 14.68
C ALA A 85 -32.20 -2.79 14.76
N THR A 86 -31.82 -3.61 13.77
CA THR A 86 -32.09 -5.06 13.76
C THR A 86 -31.21 -5.80 14.78
N GLU A 87 -31.52 -7.06 15.06
CA GLU A 87 -30.65 -7.89 15.92
C GLU A 87 -29.23 -8.05 15.35
N LYS A 88 -29.09 -8.03 14.01
CA LYS A 88 -27.78 -8.03 13.35
C LYS A 88 -27.03 -6.71 13.54
N ASP A 89 -27.74 -5.59 13.57
CA ASP A 89 -27.14 -4.28 13.83
C ASP A 89 -26.67 -4.14 15.28
N LYS A 90 -27.39 -4.75 16.22
CA LYS A 90 -27.01 -4.75 17.65
C LYS A 90 -25.82 -5.67 17.96
N ASN A 91 -25.71 -6.79 17.23
CA ASN A 91 -24.66 -7.78 17.37
C ASN A 91 -23.90 -7.98 16.04
N PRO A 92 -23.15 -6.97 15.59
CA PRO A 92 -22.46 -7.03 14.30
C PRO A 92 -21.29 -7.99 14.32
N ASN A 93 -20.97 -8.55 13.16
CA ASN A 93 -19.74 -9.31 12.99
C ASN A 93 -18.54 -8.34 12.97
N LEU A 94 -17.66 -8.48 13.96
CA LEU A 94 -16.49 -7.61 14.15
C LEU A 94 -15.21 -8.14 13.48
N ARG A 95 -15.29 -9.17 12.65
CA ARG A 95 -14.11 -9.83 12.10
C ARG A 95 -13.17 -8.85 11.36
N MET A 96 -13.71 -8.02 10.46
CA MET A 96 -12.89 -7.01 9.77
C MET A 96 -12.33 -5.97 10.73
N VAL A 97 -13.09 -5.56 11.75
CA VAL A 97 -12.63 -4.60 12.77
C VAL A 97 -11.47 -5.16 13.60
N ARG A 98 -11.47 -6.50 13.84
CA ARG A 98 -10.43 -7.22 14.58
C ARG A 98 -9.34 -7.79 13.68
N ASN A 99 -9.22 -7.28 12.47
CA ASN A 99 -8.23 -7.75 11.51
C ASN A 99 -6.80 -7.50 12.01
N ARG A 100 -6.02 -8.56 12.09
CA ARG A 100 -4.65 -8.55 12.63
C ARG A 100 -3.66 -7.76 11.79
N LEU A 101 -3.87 -7.71 10.47
CA LEU A 101 -3.01 -6.90 9.60
C LEU A 101 -3.26 -5.41 9.85
N ALA A 102 -4.52 -5.00 9.96
CA ALA A 102 -4.88 -3.62 10.29
C ALA A 102 -4.28 -3.20 11.64
N GLU A 103 -4.44 -4.02 12.68
CA GLU A 103 -3.85 -3.79 14.02
C GLU A 103 -2.32 -3.65 13.97
N LYS A 104 -1.65 -4.50 13.18
CA LYS A 104 -0.18 -4.42 13.01
C LYS A 104 0.27 -3.15 12.31
N ILE A 105 -0.44 -2.72 11.27
CA ILE A 105 -0.13 -1.47 10.56
C ILE A 105 -0.38 -0.29 11.50
N GLU A 106 -1.49 -0.27 12.23
CA GLU A 106 -1.84 0.77 13.18
C GLU A 106 -0.82 0.89 14.31
N SER A 107 -0.31 -0.23 14.82
CA SER A 107 0.72 -0.27 15.87
C SER A 107 2.14 0.01 15.38
N CYS A 108 2.37 0.11 14.06
CA CYS A 108 3.69 0.30 13.48
C CYS A 108 4.14 1.78 13.55
N ARG A 109 4.69 2.21 14.68
CA ARG A 109 5.13 3.59 14.90
C ARG A 109 6.06 4.17 13.82
N PRO A 110 7.08 3.44 13.31
CA PRO A 110 7.94 3.97 12.24
C PRO A 110 7.18 4.36 10.97
N LEU A 111 6.13 3.60 10.61
CA LEU A 111 5.27 3.89 9.47
C LEU A 111 4.55 5.22 9.67
N TRP A 112 3.92 5.40 10.82
CA TRP A 112 3.18 6.63 11.14
C TRP A 112 4.06 7.86 11.23
N VAL A 113 5.29 7.75 11.78
CA VAL A 113 6.26 8.85 11.78
C VAL A 113 6.61 9.28 10.36
N ARG A 114 6.84 8.34 9.44
CA ARG A 114 7.11 8.65 8.04
C ARG A 114 5.88 9.24 7.35
N ALA A 115 4.71 8.70 7.61
CA ALA A 115 3.45 9.22 7.07
C ALA A 115 3.20 10.68 7.50
N GLU A 116 3.44 11.00 8.76
CA GLU A 116 3.33 12.38 9.27
C GLU A 116 4.36 13.32 8.64
N GLN A 117 5.62 12.89 8.50
CA GLN A 117 6.69 13.68 7.88
C GLN A 117 6.39 14.05 6.43
N ASN A 118 5.75 13.16 5.68
CA ASN A 118 5.44 13.33 4.25
C ASN A 118 3.96 13.68 4.00
N ALA A 119 3.21 14.01 5.06
CA ALA A 119 1.79 14.36 5.00
C ALA A 119 0.90 13.29 4.32
N LEU A 120 1.29 12.02 4.40
CA LEU A 120 0.55 10.91 3.82
C LEU A 120 -0.65 10.55 4.69
N ASN A 121 -1.85 10.86 4.24
CA ASN A 121 -3.08 10.52 4.93
C ASN A 121 -4.28 10.53 3.97
N TRP A 122 -5.33 9.81 4.33
CA TRP A 122 -6.57 9.68 3.55
C TRP A 122 -7.71 10.58 4.01
N ARG A 123 -7.44 11.61 4.83
CA ARG A 123 -8.50 12.43 5.44
C ARG A 123 -9.26 13.28 4.43
N SER A 124 -8.58 13.79 3.41
CA SER A 124 -9.20 14.54 2.31
C SER A 124 -10.10 13.65 1.45
N GLU A 125 -9.79 12.35 1.39
CA GLU A 125 -10.40 11.39 0.49
C GLU A 125 -11.49 10.52 1.17
N GLU A 126 -12.02 10.95 2.31
CA GLU A 126 -13.01 10.16 3.06
C GLU A 126 -14.26 9.82 2.22
N ALA A 127 -14.69 10.72 1.36
CA ALA A 127 -15.83 10.48 0.48
C ALA A 127 -15.56 9.33 -0.51
N PHE A 128 -14.37 9.28 -1.10
CA PHE A 128 -13.89 8.19 -1.93
C PHE A 128 -13.82 6.89 -1.12
N LEU A 129 -13.17 6.90 0.05
CA LEU A 129 -13.05 5.71 0.90
C LEU A 129 -14.39 5.12 1.30
N ARG A 130 -15.40 5.94 1.54
CA ARG A 130 -16.77 5.47 1.84
C ARG A 130 -17.42 4.79 0.62
N ARG A 131 -17.16 5.26 -0.61
CA ARG A 131 -17.62 4.59 -1.83
C ARG A 131 -16.88 3.27 -2.06
N LEU A 132 -15.58 3.28 -1.91
CA LEU A 132 -14.73 2.08 -2.01
C LEU A 132 -15.17 1.02 -0.99
N LEU A 133 -15.40 1.40 0.27
CA LEU A 133 -15.90 0.50 1.31
C LEU A 133 -17.25 -0.15 0.93
N LYS A 134 -18.16 0.59 0.26
CA LYS A 134 -19.39 0.01 -0.27
C LYS A 134 -19.12 -1.05 -1.34
N LYS A 135 -18.18 -0.80 -2.27
CA LYS A 135 -17.77 -1.79 -3.28
C LYS A 135 -17.20 -3.04 -2.60
N ILE A 136 -16.35 -2.86 -1.58
CA ILE A 136 -15.80 -3.95 -0.77
C ILE A 136 -16.91 -4.77 -0.12
N HIS A 137 -17.88 -4.14 0.54
CA HIS A 137 -19.00 -4.82 1.21
C HIS A 137 -19.86 -5.66 0.26
N LEU A 138 -19.94 -5.28 -1.01
CA LEU A 138 -20.70 -5.99 -2.05
C LEU A 138 -19.90 -7.15 -2.67
N SER A 139 -18.60 -7.24 -2.39
CA SER A 139 -17.74 -8.24 -3.00
C SER A 139 -17.93 -9.64 -2.43
N GLU A 140 -17.64 -10.64 -3.26
CA GLU A 140 -17.61 -12.03 -2.84
C GLU A 140 -16.49 -12.28 -1.83
N THR A 141 -15.32 -11.67 -2.03
CA THR A 141 -14.17 -11.75 -1.13
C THR A 141 -14.54 -11.32 0.29
N PHE A 142 -15.20 -10.17 0.44
CA PHE A 142 -15.68 -9.71 1.75
C PHE A 142 -16.70 -10.69 2.35
N THR A 143 -17.67 -11.13 1.56
CA THR A 143 -18.71 -12.07 2.03
C THR A 143 -18.10 -13.39 2.51
N ARG A 144 -17.15 -13.95 1.77
CA ARG A 144 -16.41 -15.18 2.12
C ARG A 144 -15.59 -14.98 3.39
N TYR A 145 -14.84 -13.90 3.48
CA TYR A 145 -14.06 -13.56 4.66
C TYR A 145 -14.92 -13.43 5.92
N MET A 146 -16.05 -12.71 5.85
CA MET A 146 -16.94 -12.49 7.00
C MET A 146 -17.70 -13.75 7.44
N ARG A 147 -17.83 -14.78 6.58
CA ARG A 147 -18.47 -16.06 6.91
C ARG A 147 -17.51 -17.09 7.50
N SER A 148 -16.22 -16.93 7.33
CA SER A 148 -15.24 -17.90 7.79
C SER A 148 -15.13 -17.87 9.32
N ASP A 149 -15.05 -19.04 9.94
CA ASP A 149 -14.90 -19.21 11.39
C ASP A 149 -13.45 -19.03 11.88
N ALA A 150 -12.47 -18.86 10.97
CA ALA A 150 -11.08 -18.62 11.33
C ALA A 150 -10.94 -17.24 11.97
N THR A 151 -11.05 -17.19 13.28
CA THR A 151 -10.76 -16.01 14.10
C THR A 151 -9.30 -16.05 14.54
N ASP A 152 -8.66 -14.87 14.57
CA ASP A 152 -7.28 -14.71 15.06
C ASP A 152 -6.19 -15.34 14.14
N ASP A 153 -6.47 -15.45 12.84
CA ASP A 153 -5.56 -15.99 11.83
C ASP A 153 -4.98 -14.86 10.98
N PHE A 154 -3.72 -14.51 11.25
CA PHE A 154 -3.01 -13.45 10.53
C PHE A 154 -2.89 -13.72 9.03
N GLU A 155 -2.68 -14.98 8.61
CA GLU A 155 -2.55 -15.33 7.21
C GLU A 155 -3.89 -15.19 6.46
N ALA A 156 -4.99 -15.59 7.09
CA ALA A 156 -6.33 -15.37 6.54
C ALA A 156 -6.64 -13.87 6.40
N ASP A 157 -6.24 -13.07 7.38
CA ASP A 157 -6.41 -11.62 7.38
C ASP A 157 -5.55 -10.95 6.30
N ARG A 158 -4.31 -11.42 6.10
CA ARG A 158 -3.40 -10.96 5.05
C ARG A 158 -3.92 -11.30 3.66
N LEU A 159 -4.35 -12.55 3.46
CA LEU A 159 -4.91 -12.99 2.19
C LEU A 159 -6.17 -12.20 1.81
N PHE A 160 -7.03 -11.92 2.77
CA PHE A 160 -8.20 -11.08 2.57
C PHE A 160 -7.83 -9.70 2.00
N TRP A 161 -6.86 -9.00 2.61
CA TRP A 161 -6.44 -7.70 2.12
C TRP A 161 -5.71 -7.77 0.78
N ASN A 162 -4.90 -8.81 0.54
CA ASN A 162 -4.25 -9.01 -0.76
C ASN A 162 -5.28 -9.20 -1.89
N GLU A 163 -6.31 -10.01 -1.65
CA GLU A 163 -7.39 -10.19 -2.63
C GLU A 163 -8.18 -8.90 -2.85
N LEU A 164 -8.50 -8.14 -1.80
CA LEU A 164 -9.16 -6.85 -1.94
C LEU A 164 -8.32 -5.85 -2.73
N MET A 165 -7.01 -5.77 -2.43
CA MET A 165 -6.09 -4.91 -3.16
C MET A 165 -6.08 -5.24 -4.64
N ARG A 166 -5.85 -6.51 -4.99
CA ARG A 166 -5.74 -6.96 -6.38
C ARG A 166 -7.04 -6.83 -7.17
N ASP A 167 -8.16 -7.23 -6.57
CA ASP A 167 -9.40 -7.44 -7.34
C ASP A 167 -10.37 -6.26 -7.29
N ILE A 168 -10.20 -5.34 -6.32
CA ILE A 168 -11.17 -4.27 -6.08
C ILE A 168 -10.50 -2.90 -5.95
N ILE A 169 -9.42 -2.78 -5.17
CA ILE A 169 -8.84 -1.49 -4.83
C ILE A 169 -7.97 -0.97 -5.97
N LEU A 170 -6.96 -1.73 -6.40
CA LEU A 170 -6.04 -1.30 -7.46
C LEU A 170 -6.72 -1.09 -8.82
N PRO A 171 -7.73 -1.90 -9.24
CA PRO A 171 -8.44 -1.67 -10.49
C PRO A 171 -9.47 -0.54 -10.44
N ASP A 172 -9.64 0.16 -9.31
CA ASP A 172 -10.65 1.20 -9.14
C ASP A 172 -10.24 2.47 -9.88
N GLU A 173 -11.02 2.89 -10.89
CA GLU A 173 -10.74 4.09 -11.70
C GLU A 173 -10.68 5.37 -10.86
N GLU A 174 -11.53 5.50 -9.84
CA GLU A 174 -11.54 6.65 -8.94
C GLU A 174 -10.29 6.71 -8.05
N LEU A 175 -9.71 5.55 -7.71
CA LEU A 175 -8.42 5.49 -7.03
C LEU A 175 -7.30 6.06 -7.90
N ALA A 176 -7.30 5.77 -9.20
CA ALA A 176 -6.32 6.32 -10.12
C ALA A 176 -6.40 7.85 -10.17
N GLU A 177 -7.61 8.42 -10.25
CA GLU A 177 -7.82 9.88 -10.19
C GLU A 177 -7.27 10.50 -8.91
N VAL A 178 -7.56 9.89 -7.74
CA VAL A 178 -7.03 10.34 -6.44
C VAL A 178 -5.50 10.28 -6.42
N MET A 179 -4.89 9.26 -7.01
CA MET A 179 -3.43 9.14 -7.05
C MET A 179 -2.78 10.19 -7.94
N GLU A 180 -3.37 10.52 -9.09
CA GLU A 180 -2.91 11.60 -9.96
C GLU A 180 -2.94 12.97 -9.26
N GLU A 181 -3.99 13.25 -8.48
CA GLU A 181 -4.10 14.50 -7.71
C GLU A 181 -3.02 14.63 -6.63
N HIS A 182 -2.61 13.52 -6.03
CA HIS A 182 -1.58 13.51 -5.00
C HIS A 182 -0.16 13.67 -5.55
N SER A 183 0.15 13.06 -6.69
CA SER A 183 1.50 13.16 -7.28
C SER A 183 1.54 12.69 -8.73
N ILE A 184 2.01 13.56 -9.62
CA ILE A 184 2.32 13.24 -11.03
C ILE A 184 3.31 12.04 -11.15
N PHE A 185 4.12 11.79 -10.11
CA PHE A 185 5.07 10.68 -10.10
C PHE A 185 4.42 9.32 -9.79
N TRP A 186 3.16 9.31 -9.30
CA TRP A 186 2.46 8.08 -8.91
C TRP A 186 1.67 7.43 -10.05
N ASP A 187 1.26 8.20 -11.05
CA ASP A 187 0.42 7.77 -12.18
C ASP A 187 0.95 6.50 -12.89
N ASN A 188 2.23 6.43 -13.17
CA ASN A 188 2.83 5.29 -13.87
C ASN A 188 3.28 4.12 -12.94
N GLN A 189 3.04 4.22 -11.64
CA GLN A 189 3.56 3.25 -10.67
C GLN A 189 2.52 2.21 -10.23
N ILE A 190 1.24 2.47 -10.44
CA ILE A 190 0.15 1.54 -10.10
C ILE A 190 0.36 0.21 -10.82
N GLN A 191 0.63 0.24 -12.13
CA GLN A 191 0.94 -0.95 -12.92
C GLN A 191 2.17 -1.72 -12.44
N LEU A 192 3.11 -1.04 -11.79
CA LEU A 192 4.30 -1.65 -11.22
C LEU A 192 3.99 -2.37 -9.91
N ILE A 193 3.12 -1.81 -9.08
CA ILE A 193 2.65 -2.42 -7.83
C ILE A 193 1.84 -3.69 -8.15
N GLU A 194 0.96 -3.66 -9.14
CA GLU A 194 0.22 -4.83 -9.62
C GLU A 194 1.15 -5.98 -10.05
N LYS A 195 2.24 -5.68 -10.78
CA LYS A 195 3.23 -6.68 -11.18
C LYS A 195 3.99 -7.29 -10.01
N ILE A 196 4.27 -6.50 -8.98
CA ILE A 196 4.99 -6.97 -7.78
C ILE A 196 4.12 -7.90 -6.94
N GLU A 197 2.81 -7.68 -6.90
CA GLU A 197 1.88 -8.55 -6.16
C GLU A 197 1.58 -9.86 -6.90
N THR A 198 1.73 -9.89 -8.23
CA THR A 198 1.44 -11.07 -9.07
C THR A 198 2.66 -11.96 -9.31
N GLU A 199 3.88 -11.44 -9.23
CA GLU A 199 5.10 -12.23 -9.33
C GLU A 199 5.43 -12.86 -7.96
N GLU A 200 5.72 -14.17 -7.94
CA GLU A 200 6.29 -14.84 -6.76
C GLU A 200 7.52 -14.05 -6.32
N ALA A 201 7.52 -13.64 -5.05
CA ALA A 201 8.61 -12.84 -4.50
C ALA A 201 9.94 -13.59 -4.72
N PRO A 202 10.94 -12.95 -5.36
CA PRO A 202 12.22 -13.60 -5.59
C PRO A 202 12.84 -14.04 -4.25
N ASP A 203 13.54 -15.17 -4.26
CA ASP A 203 14.21 -15.70 -3.09
C ASP A 203 15.18 -14.66 -2.53
N ILE A 204 15.09 -14.39 -1.22
CA ILE A 204 15.88 -13.37 -0.54
C ILE A 204 17.39 -13.67 -0.70
N GLU A 205 17.79 -14.94 -0.72
CA GLU A 205 19.18 -15.35 -0.94
C GLU A 205 19.69 -14.98 -2.35
N GLU A 206 18.84 -15.09 -3.37
CA GLU A 206 19.17 -14.73 -4.76
C GLU A 206 19.37 -13.23 -4.92
N VAL A 207 18.52 -12.43 -4.23
CA VAL A 207 18.64 -10.95 -4.22
C VAL A 207 19.87 -10.50 -3.46
N GLU A 208 20.18 -11.09 -2.29
CA GLU A 208 21.38 -10.76 -1.53
C GLU A 208 22.66 -11.09 -2.31
N GLN A 209 22.70 -12.23 -2.98
CA GLN A 209 23.82 -12.61 -3.84
C GLN A 209 24.00 -11.63 -5.00
N SER A 210 22.89 -11.25 -5.65
CA SER A 210 22.90 -10.29 -6.78
C SER A 210 23.40 -8.91 -6.35
N VAL A 211 23.02 -8.44 -5.15
CA VAL A 211 23.49 -7.16 -4.59
C VAL A 211 24.97 -7.23 -4.23
N ARG A 212 25.43 -8.32 -3.59
CA ARG A 212 26.85 -8.52 -3.25
C ARG A 212 27.73 -8.58 -4.51
N GLN A 213 27.23 -9.24 -5.56
CA GLN A 213 27.96 -9.34 -6.82
C GLN A 213 28.04 -7.98 -7.54
N ALA A 214 26.95 -7.20 -7.58
CA ALA A 214 26.92 -5.87 -8.17
C ALA A 214 27.85 -4.88 -7.44
N VAL A 215 27.99 -5.01 -6.11
CA VAL A 215 28.93 -4.20 -5.31
C VAL A 215 30.38 -4.65 -5.54
N ALA A 216 30.64 -5.94 -5.73
CA ALA A 216 31.97 -6.47 -6.00
C ALA A 216 32.47 -6.13 -7.43
N ASP A 217 31.57 -6.08 -8.41
CA ASP A 217 31.88 -5.75 -9.81
C ASP A 217 32.00 -4.23 -10.06
N GLY A 218 31.61 -3.41 -9.09
CA GLY A 218 31.67 -1.93 -9.16
C GLY A 218 32.93 -1.29 -8.54
N ASN A 219 33.95 -2.07 -8.20
CA ASN A 219 35.28 -1.58 -7.75
C ASN A 219 36.33 -1.68 -8.85
#